data_72e221618cb7694500a95e5ba3310afb
#
_entry.id   72e221618cb7694500a95e5ba3310afb
#
_cell.length_a   1.000
_cell.length_b   1.000
_cell.length_c   1.000
_cell.angle_alpha   90.00
_cell.angle_beta   90.00
_cell.angle_gamma   90.00
#
_symmetry.space_group_name_H-M   'P 1'
#
loop_
_entity.id
_entity.type
_entity.pdbx_description
1 polymer ?
#
loop_
_entity_poly.entity_id
_entity_poly.type
_entity_poly.pdbx_seq_one_letter_code
_entity_poly.pdbx_strand_id
1 'polypeptide(L)'
;DEDLIPVQDIMITLSSNGYIKRITSDTYRVQNRGGKGIKGMELNKDDVIDQFVSLSTHDNLLIFTNLGRVYRIRGFNVPEYSRTSKGLPIVNLLPMDKEEKVKALVPYGREDEAQFLFFVTRRGLVKRTTVEEFSNINKNGKIALKLNEDDELAFVKGTKGNEDIIIAISNGKVVRFKEDTLRPLSRTAIGVKGANIDGGEVIGMATSEEGNKVLTVTKNGYGKLSELEEFRATNRGAKGVKALTVNEKTGNLVCLKAVQGNEDCMIITNDGIVIRISLTQVSVYSRGAQGVRLINVGDDKMVSNVAIVSPEESEEETSDTEETTEATTAETTEETKE
;
A
#
# COMPACT_ATOMS: atom_id res chain seq x y z
N ASP A 1 30.08 1.11 -3.93
CA ASP A 1 30.19 0.30 -2.71
C ASP A 1 28.89 0.42 -1.92
N GLU A 2 28.15 -0.67 -1.89
CA GLU A 2 26.84 -0.78 -1.21
C GLU A 2 26.96 -0.48 0.29
N ASP A 3 28.09 -0.85 0.89
CA ASP A 3 28.37 -0.63 2.31
C ASP A 3 28.42 0.85 2.75
N LEU A 4 28.54 1.77 1.79
CA LEU A 4 28.54 3.20 2.04
C LEU A 4 27.15 3.82 1.99
N ILE A 5 26.14 3.06 1.61
CA ILE A 5 24.77 3.55 1.51
C ILE A 5 24.08 3.36 2.87
N PRO A 6 23.53 4.42 3.48
CA PRO A 6 22.82 4.30 4.75
C PRO A 6 21.63 3.36 4.64
N VAL A 7 21.43 2.52 5.67
CA VAL A 7 20.21 1.73 5.83
C VAL A 7 19.13 2.64 6.37
N GLN A 8 18.10 2.88 5.58
CA GLN A 8 16.99 3.78 5.91
C GLN A 8 15.67 3.14 5.50
N ASP A 9 14.63 3.40 6.30
CA ASP A 9 13.28 3.11 5.88
C ASP A 9 12.82 4.18 4.89
N ILE A 10 12.35 3.72 3.74
CA ILE A 10 11.93 4.57 2.64
C ILE A 10 10.53 4.19 2.16
N MET A 11 9.87 5.15 1.54
CA MET A 11 8.68 4.92 0.74
C MET A 11 8.99 5.14 -0.72
N ILE A 12 8.50 4.24 -1.55
CA ILE A 12 8.57 4.36 -3.00
C ILE A 12 7.16 4.62 -3.50
N THR A 13 7.01 5.69 -4.28
CA THR A 13 5.78 6.03 -4.98
C THR A 13 5.96 5.87 -6.47
N LEU A 14 4.93 5.41 -7.14
CA LEU A 14 4.85 5.30 -8.58
C LEU A 14 3.54 5.89 -9.06
N SER A 15 3.61 6.82 -10.00
CA SER A 15 2.41 7.39 -10.62
C SER A 15 1.88 6.53 -11.77
N SER A 16 0.63 6.74 -12.18
CA SER A 16 0.02 6.05 -13.30
C SER A 16 0.74 6.28 -14.63
N ASN A 17 1.41 7.41 -14.79
CA ASN A 17 2.26 7.72 -15.95
C ASN A 17 3.69 7.20 -15.83
N GLY A 18 4.00 6.45 -14.77
CA GLY A 18 5.27 5.77 -14.61
C GLY A 18 6.40 6.62 -14.03
N TYR A 19 6.12 7.65 -13.25
CA TYR A 19 7.11 8.41 -12.49
C TYR A 19 7.33 7.78 -11.12
N ILE A 20 8.58 7.42 -10.83
CA ILE A 20 8.99 6.77 -9.60
C ILE A 20 9.92 7.67 -8.80
N LYS A 21 9.79 7.61 -7.47
CA LYS A 21 10.70 8.26 -6.53
C LYS A 21 10.71 7.55 -5.19
N ARG A 22 11.75 7.76 -4.40
CA ARG A 22 11.75 7.42 -2.98
C ARG A 22 11.75 8.67 -2.11
N ILE A 23 11.10 8.56 -0.98
CA ILE A 23 11.05 9.57 0.08
C ILE A 23 11.25 8.87 1.42
N THR A 24 11.64 9.62 2.45
CA THR A 24 11.66 9.10 3.82
C THR A 24 10.23 8.96 4.33
N SER A 25 9.96 7.89 5.09
CA SER A 25 8.60 7.55 5.53
C SER A 25 7.97 8.56 6.48
N ASP A 26 8.75 9.38 7.16
CA ASP A 26 8.32 10.42 8.10
C ASP A 26 7.89 11.75 7.44
N THR A 27 7.95 11.84 6.12
CA THR A 27 7.60 13.06 5.36
C THR A 27 6.13 13.46 5.49
N TYR A 28 5.22 12.49 5.71
CA TYR A 28 3.78 12.71 5.84
C TYR A 28 3.35 12.66 7.31
N ARG A 29 2.72 13.75 7.78
CA ARG A 29 2.23 13.85 9.17
C ARG A 29 0.86 13.20 9.31
N VAL A 30 0.60 12.65 10.52
CA VAL A 30 -0.72 12.13 10.87
C VAL A 30 -1.74 13.26 10.90
N GLN A 31 -2.90 13.01 10.31
CA GLN A 31 -4.05 13.93 10.31
C GLN A 31 -5.27 13.24 10.92
N ASN A 32 -6.21 14.04 11.39
CA ASN A 32 -7.49 13.52 11.86
C ASN A 32 -8.33 13.00 10.70
N ARG A 33 -9.15 12.00 10.98
CA ARG A 33 -10.13 11.46 10.06
C ARG A 33 -11.00 12.57 9.45
N GLY A 34 -11.22 12.50 8.14
CA GLY A 34 -12.03 13.48 7.41
C GLY A 34 -11.32 14.76 7.00
N GLY A 35 -10.02 14.89 7.25
CA GLY A 35 -9.20 15.99 6.76
C GLY A 35 -9.07 16.01 5.24
N LYS A 36 -8.60 17.13 4.70
CA LYS A 36 -8.37 17.28 3.25
C LYS A 36 -7.05 16.71 2.76
N GLY A 37 -6.14 16.39 3.67
CA GLY A 37 -4.82 15.87 3.33
C GLY A 37 -3.84 16.92 2.81
N ILE A 38 -2.66 16.44 2.43
CA ILE A 38 -1.59 17.23 1.83
C ILE A 38 -1.23 16.69 0.45
N LYS A 39 -0.75 17.57 -0.42
CA LYS A 39 -0.28 17.16 -1.74
C LYS A 39 0.96 16.26 -1.60
N GLY A 40 0.86 15.03 -2.09
CA GLY A 40 1.91 14.02 -1.97
C GLY A 40 2.93 14.03 -3.09
N MET A 41 2.57 14.57 -4.25
CA MET A 41 3.40 14.58 -5.45
C MET A 41 2.92 15.69 -6.37
N GLU A 42 3.84 16.34 -7.06
CA GLU A 42 3.46 17.20 -8.17
C GLU A 42 3.12 16.33 -9.38
N LEU A 43 1.86 16.38 -9.78
CA LEU A 43 1.31 15.57 -10.86
C LEU A 43 0.93 16.45 -12.05
N ASN A 44 1.05 15.90 -13.24
CA ASN A 44 0.36 16.46 -14.39
C ASN A 44 -1.15 16.32 -14.20
N LYS A 45 -1.93 17.13 -14.92
CA LYS A 45 -3.38 17.20 -14.77
C LYS A 45 -4.09 15.83 -14.83
N ASP A 46 -3.53 14.89 -15.60
CA ASP A 46 -4.10 13.55 -15.83
C ASP A 46 -3.29 12.43 -15.16
N ASP A 47 -2.33 12.75 -14.28
CA ASP A 47 -1.53 11.77 -13.58
C ASP A 47 -2.00 11.57 -12.14
N VAL A 48 -1.91 10.35 -11.63
CA VAL A 48 -2.31 9.96 -10.28
C VAL A 48 -1.26 9.05 -9.64
N ILE A 49 -1.18 9.02 -8.30
CA ILE A 49 -0.36 8.04 -7.61
C ILE A 49 -1.07 6.68 -7.69
N ASP A 50 -0.38 5.69 -8.26
CA ASP A 50 -0.91 4.35 -8.53
C ASP A 50 -0.39 3.31 -7.54
N GLN A 51 0.92 3.35 -7.21
CA GLN A 51 1.59 2.39 -6.33
C GLN A 51 2.32 3.10 -5.20
N PHE A 52 2.33 2.44 -4.04
CA PHE A 52 2.95 2.95 -2.83
C PHE A 52 3.48 1.78 -2.01
N VAL A 53 4.77 1.78 -1.66
CA VAL A 53 5.38 0.68 -0.90
C VAL A 53 6.42 1.20 0.08
N SER A 54 6.50 0.58 1.25
CA SER A 54 7.53 0.83 2.26
C SER A 54 8.55 -0.29 2.28
N LEU A 55 9.82 0.03 2.30
CA LEU A 55 10.92 -0.93 2.38
C LEU A 55 12.18 -0.24 2.90
N SER A 56 13.26 -1.02 3.12
CA SER A 56 14.59 -0.48 3.40
C SER A 56 15.34 -0.16 2.11
N THR A 57 16.25 0.80 2.15
CA THR A 57 17.17 1.10 1.04
C THR A 57 17.95 -0.13 0.55
N HIS A 58 18.28 -1.06 1.46
CA HIS A 58 19.05 -2.28 1.14
C HIS A 58 18.19 -3.47 0.72
N ASP A 59 16.88 -3.34 0.73
CA ASP A 59 16.00 -4.40 0.23
C ASP A 59 16.04 -4.46 -1.29
N ASN A 60 15.84 -5.66 -1.83
CA ASN A 60 15.47 -5.84 -3.22
C ASN A 60 14.02 -5.46 -3.41
N LEU A 61 13.71 -4.88 -4.55
CA LEU A 61 12.37 -4.58 -4.99
C LEU A 61 12.09 -5.37 -6.26
N LEU A 62 11.10 -6.27 -6.20
CA LEU A 62 10.55 -6.94 -7.37
C LEU A 62 9.45 -6.06 -7.95
N ILE A 63 9.51 -5.83 -9.25
CA ILE A 63 8.58 -4.95 -9.96
C ILE A 63 7.85 -5.79 -11.00
N PHE A 64 6.56 -6.01 -10.77
CA PHE A 64 5.70 -6.81 -11.63
C PHE A 64 4.87 -5.92 -12.53
N THR A 65 4.75 -6.29 -13.79
CA THR A 65 4.02 -5.51 -14.79
C THR A 65 2.68 -6.17 -15.17
N ASN A 66 1.81 -5.38 -15.80
CA ASN A 66 0.52 -5.82 -16.32
C ASN A 66 0.64 -6.98 -17.30
N LEU A 67 1.77 -7.09 -18.00
CA LEU A 67 2.04 -8.16 -18.96
C LEU A 67 2.58 -9.44 -18.31
N GLY A 68 2.64 -9.50 -16.98
CA GLY A 68 3.12 -10.67 -16.26
C GLY A 68 4.64 -10.83 -16.26
N ARG A 69 5.40 -9.76 -16.43
CA ARG A 69 6.86 -9.75 -16.30
C ARG A 69 7.30 -9.24 -14.94
N VAL A 70 8.51 -9.62 -14.53
CA VAL A 70 9.13 -9.16 -13.29
C VAL A 70 10.53 -8.62 -13.56
N TYR A 71 10.84 -7.49 -12.91
CA TYR A 71 12.16 -6.86 -12.86
C TYR A 71 12.62 -6.76 -11.41
N ARG A 72 13.92 -6.58 -11.19
CA ARG A 72 14.50 -6.41 -9.86
C ARG A 72 15.44 -5.22 -9.82
N ILE A 73 15.27 -4.38 -8.80
CA ILE A 73 16.22 -3.32 -8.43
C ILE A 73 16.40 -3.31 -6.90
N ARG A 74 17.44 -2.59 -6.44
CA ARG A 74 17.63 -2.31 -5.02
C ARG A 74 16.85 -1.05 -4.65
N GLY A 75 16.38 -0.95 -3.40
CA GLY A 75 15.68 0.23 -2.92
C GLY A 75 16.48 1.52 -3.12
N PHE A 76 17.79 1.49 -2.86
CA PHE A 76 18.67 2.63 -3.06
C PHE A 76 18.89 3.02 -4.55
N ASN A 77 18.54 2.17 -5.50
CA ASN A 77 18.59 2.51 -6.93
C ASN A 77 17.47 3.47 -7.36
N VAL A 78 16.40 3.57 -6.58
CA VAL A 78 15.34 4.54 -6.83
C VAL A 78 15.81 5.90 -6.32
N PRO A 79 15.87 6.94 -7.17
CA PRO A 79 16.36 8.25 -6.77
C PRO A 79 15.49 8.90 -5.70
N GLU A 80 16.14 9.62 -4.80
CA GLU A 80 15.47 10.42 -3.79
C GLU A 80 15.03 11.76 -4.38
N TYR A 81 13.78 12.13 -4.14
CA TYR A 81 13.19 13.40 -4.54
C TYR A 81 12.39 14.00 -3.39
N SER A 82 12.09 15.28 -3.49
CA SER A 82 11.19 15.93 -2.54
C SER A 82 9.77 15.39 -2.66
N ARG A 83 8.98 15.54 -1.60
CA ARG A 83 7.59 15.09 -1.53
C ARG A 83 6.74 15.60 -2.70
N THR A 84 6.93 16.85 -3.10
CA THR A 84 6.12 17.51 -4.14
C THR A 84 6.66 17.34 -5.56
N SER A 85 7.87 16.80 -5.72
CA SER A 85 8.45 16.60 -7.04
C SER A 85 7.81 15.41 -7.77
N LYS A 86 7.91 15.43 -9.09
CA LYS A 86 7.37 14.41 -9.98
C LYS A 86 8.10 13.08 -9.91
N GLY A 87 9.42 13.10 -9.70
CA GLY A 87 10.28 11.92 -9.74
C GLY A 87 10.86 11.65 -11.13
N LEU A 88 11.32 10.41 -11.31
CA LEU A 88 12.01 9.93 -12.51
C LEU A 88 11.11 8.98 -13.31
N PRO A 89 11.05 9.05 -14.65
CA PRO A 89 10.37 8.02 -15.42
C PRO A 89 10.98 6.63 -15.16
N ILE A 90 10.14 5.66 -14.81
CA ILE A 90 10.62 4.31 -14.48
C ILE A 90 11.31 3.62 -15.67
N VAL A 91 10.98 4.00 -16.89
CA VAL A 91 11.63 3.51 -18.11
C VAL A 91 13.12 3.88 -18.18
N ASN A 92 13.57 4.86 -17.39
CA ASN A 92 14.98 5.20 -17.24
C ASN A 92 15.72 4.26 -16.29
N LEU A 93 15.01 3.50 -15.48
CA LEU A 93 15.58 2.50 -14.56
C LEU A 93 15.46 1.08 -15.10
N LEU A 94 14.41 0.78 -15.85
CA LEU A 94 14.05 -0.56 -16.30
C LEU A 94 13.80 -0.58 -17.81
N PRO A 95 14.24 -1.64 -18.50
CA PRO A 95 14.02 -1.82 -19.94
C PRO A 95 12.60 -2.34 -20.22
N MET A 96 11.59 -1.60 -19.79
CA MET A 96 10.18 -1.94 -19.99
C MET A 96 9.73 -1.60 -21.40
N ASP A 97 8.83 -2.42 -21.95
CA ASP A 97 8.14 -2.11 -23.20
C ASP A 97 7.16 -0.94 -23.00
N LYS A 98 6.76 -0.30 -24.10
CA LYS A 98 5.83 0.83 -24.07
C LYS A 98 4.45 0.47 -23.52
N GLU A 99 4.03 -0.78 -23.71
CA GLU A 99 2.74 -1.29 -23.23
C GLU A 99 2.78 -1.79 -21.80
N GLU A 100 3.98 -1.87 -21.19
CA GLU A 100 4.11 -2.32 -19.82
C GLU A 100 3.79 -1.19 -18.82
N LYS A 101 3.00 -1.56 -17.81
CA LYS A 101 2.72 -0.73 -16.62
C LYS A 101 2.99 -1.54 -15.38
N VAL A 102 3.57 -0.92 -14.38
CA VAL A 102 3.79 -1.59 -13.08
C VAL A 102 2.46 -1.83 -12.39
N LYS A 103 2.25 -3.05 -11.92
CA LYS A 103 1.05 -3.47 -11.18
C LYS A 103 1.32 -3.84 -9.74
N ALA A 104 2.54 -4.26 -9.42
CA ALA A 104 2.90 -4.57 -8.04
C ALA A 104 4.37 -4.24 -7.79
N LEU A 105 4.63 -3.68 -6.63
CA LEU A 105 5.95 -3.49 -6.05
C LEU A 105 6.04 -4.39 -4.82
N VAL A 106 6.94 -5.37 -4.85
CA VAL A 106 7.09 -6.36 -3.77
C VAL A 106 8.51 -6.31 -3.22
N PRO A 107 8.71 -5.89 -1.97
CA PRO A 107 10.00 -6.02 -1.31
C PRO A 107 10.41 -7.50 -1.24
N TYR A 108 11.66 -7.79 -1.56
CA TYR A 108 12.19 -9.14 -1.62
C TYR A 108 13.63 -9.18 -1.10
N GLY A 109 13.99 -10.23 -0.40
CA GLY A 109 15.36 -10.48 0.05
C GLY A 109 15.66 -10.11 1.49
N ARG A 110 14.65 -9.67 2.26
CA ARG A 110 14.72 -9.77 3.71
C ARG A 110 14.67 -11.24 4.09
N GLU A 111 15.16 -11.57 5.29
CA GLU A 111 15.02 -12.88 5.93
C GLU A 111 13.55 -13.27 6.16
N ASP A 112 12.70 -12.80 5.28
CA ASP A 112 11.28 -13.01 5.35
C ASP A 112 10.96 -14.42 4.94
N GLU A 113 10.14 -15.01 5.72
CA GLU A 113 9.69 -16.39 5.72
C GLU A 113 8.78 -16.72 4.53
N ALA A 114 8.65 -15.82 3.53
CA ALA A 114 7.86 -16.07 2.34
C ALA A 114 8.46 -17.23 1.53
N GLN A 115 7.65 -18.22 1.28
CA GLN A 115 8.02 -19.40 0.47
C GLN A 115 7.47 -19.30 -0.94
N PHE A 116 6.39 -18.55 -1.12
CA PHE A 116 5.71 -18.37 -2.39
C PHE A 116 5.47 -16.89 -2.69
N LEU A 117 5.41 -16.57 -3.97
CA LEU A 117 4.71 -15.38 -4.46
C LEU A 117 3.34 -15.79 -4.95
N PHE A 118 2.32 -15.14 -4.44
CA PHE A 118 0.92 -15.36 -4.79
C PHE A 118 0.44 -14.27 -5.73
N PHE A 119 -0.10 -14.69 -6.88
CA PHE A 119 -0.51 -13.82 -7.98
C PHE A 119 -2.03 -13.82 -8.11
N VAL A 120 -2.59 -12.65 -8.32
CA VAL A 120 -4.01 -12.47 -8.64
C VAL A 120 -4.13 -11.59 -9.87
N THR A 121 -4.91 -12.03 -10.85
CA THR A 121 -5.19 -11.25 -12.05
C THR A 121 -6.45 -10.39 -11.87
N ARG A 122 -6.60 -9.38 -12.71
CA ARG A 122 -7.76 -8.50 -12.73
C ARG A 122 -9.08 -9.27 -12.89
N ARG A 123 -9.09 -10.35 -13.65
CA ARG A 123 -10.26 -11.21 -13.88
C ARG A 123 -10.44 -12.35 -12.89
N GLY A 124 -9.60 -12.40 -11.84
CA GLY A 124 -9.77 -13.34 -10.74
C GLY A 124 -9.07 -14.67 -10.89
N LEU A 125 -8.13 -14.82 -11.80
CA LEU A 125 -7.22 -15.96 -11.83
C LEU A 125 -6.15 -15.82 -10.77
N VAL A 126 -5.75 -16.94 -10.17
CA VAL A 126 -4.74 -17.00 -9.12
C VAL A 126 -3.72 -18.10 -9.40
N LYS A 127 -2.50 -17.89 -8.94
CA LYS A 127 -1.47 -18.93 -8.82
C LYS A 127 -0.50 -18.60 -7.73
N ARG A 128 0.22 -19.58 -7.24
CA ARG A 128 1.41 -19.38 -6.42
C ARG A 128 2.61 -20.06 -7.05
N THR A 129 3.75 -19.40 -6.95
CA THR A 129 5.03 -19.87 -7.48
C THR A 129 6.06 -19.76 -6.36
N THR A 130 6.97 -20.73 -6.23
CA THR A 130 8.02 -20.67 -5.19
C THR A 130 8.93 -19.46 -5.42
N VAL A 131 9.34 -18.80 -4.34
CA VAL A 131 10.24 -17.62 -4.42
C VAL A 131 11.57 -17.94 -5.06
N GLU A 132 12.03 -19.18 -4.98
CA GLU A 132 13.28 -19.65 -5.58
C GLU A 132 13.31 -19.44 -7.10
N GLU A 133 12.16 -19.51 -7.79
CA GLU A 133 12.07 -19.24 -9.23
C GLU A 133 12.35 -17.77 -9.59
N PHE A 134 12.40 -16.88 -8.60
CA PHE A 134 12.68 -15.43 -8.76
C PHE A 134 14.05 -15.02 -8.23
N SER A 135 14.88 -15.97 -7.78
CA SER A 135 16.20 -15.70 -7.19
C SER A 135 17.19 -15.08 -8.17
N ASN A 136 17.03 -15.34 -9.44
CA ASN A 136 17.92 -14.86 -10.49
C ASN A 136 17.14 -14.16 -11.60
N ILE A 137 17.05 -12.84 -11.50
CA ILE A 137 16.34 -11.99 -12.46
C ILE A 137 17.34 -11.14 -13.22
N ASN A 138 17.41 -11.35 -14.53
CA ASN A 138 18.26 -10.58 -15.43
C ASN A 138 17.73 -9.15 -15.61
N LYS A 139 18.59 -8.24 -16.09
CA LYS A 139 18.21 -6.84 -16.39
C LYS A 139 17.00 -6.72 -17.32
N ASN A 140 16.83 -7.66 -18.25
CA ASN A 140 15.71 -7.66 -19.20
C ASN A 140 14.41 -8.22 -18.62
N GLY A 141 14.41 -8.56 -17.32
CA GLY A 141 13.27 -9.16 -16.67
C GLY A 141 13.05 -10.63 -17.02
N LYS A 142 12.03 -11.20 -16.41
CA LYS A 142 11.56 -12.57 -16.64
C LYS A 142 10.04 -12.61 -16.74
N ILE A 143 9.51 -13.65 -17.34
CA ILE A 143 8.09 -13.97 -17.25
C ILE A 143 7.80 -14.45 -15.84
N ALA A 144 6.83 -13.82 -15.17
CA ALA A 144 6.34 -14.20 -13.85
C ALA A 144 5.02 -14.96 -13.91
N LEU A 145 4.19 -14.64 -14.89
CA LEU A 145 2.86 -15.19 -15.09
C LEU A 145 2.49 -15.12 -16.56
N LYS A 146 1.95 -16.19 -17.12
CA LYS A 146 1.29 -16.15 -18.42
C LYS A 146 -0.16 -15.71 -18.25
N LEU A 147 -0.59 -14.75 -19.05
CA LEU A 147 -1.92 -14.16 -18.99
C LEU A 147 -2.78 -14.58 -20.17
N ASN A 148 -4.08 -14.66 -19.96
CA ASN A 148 -5.04 -14.69 -21.06
C ASN A 148 -5.06 -13.33 -21.78
N GLU A 149 -5.50 -13.31 -23.04
CA GLU A 149 -5.37 -12.17 -23.95
C GLU A 149 -5.95 -10.86 -23.40
N ASP A 150 -7.07 -10.93 -22.69
CA ASP A 150 -7.78 -9.77 -22.16
C ASP A 150 -7.69 -9.63 -20.63
N ASP A 151 -6.71 -10.26 -20.02
CA ASP A 151 -6.44 -10.20 -18.59
C ASP A 151 -5.14 -9.44 -18.29
N GLU A 152 -5.00 -8.97 -17.06
CA GLU A 152 -3.83 -8.30 -16.55
C GLU A 152 -3.48 -8.82 -15.17
N LEU A 153 -2.21 -8.80 -14.83
CA LEU A 153 -1.79 -8.98 -13.43
C LEU A 153 -2.28 -7.80 -12.59
N ALA A 154 -2.88 -8.09 -11.42
CA ALA A 154 -3.39 -7.08 -10.52
C ALA A 154 -2.61 -6.98 -9.21
N PHE A 155 -2.33 -8.10 -8.55
CA PHE A 155 -1.67 -8.14 -7.25
C PHE A 155 -0.67 -9.28 -7.16
N VAL A 156 0.41 -9.03 -6.42
CA VAL A 156 1.40 -10.05 -6.03
C VAL A 156 1.78 -9.82 -4.57
N LYS A 157 1.78 -10.91 -3.78
CA LYS A 157 2.25 -10.89 -2.38
C LYS A 157 3.08 -12.13 -2.07
N GLY A 158 4.04 -11.97 -1.16
CA GLY A 158 4.74 -13.10 -0.56
C GLY A 158 3.85 -13.82 0.44
N THR A 159 3.88 -15.15 0.45
CA THR A 159 3.13 -15.99 1.39
C THR A 159 3.99 -17.12 1.96
N LYS A 160 3.59 -17.64 3.13
CA LYS A 160 4.32 -18.70 3.84
C LYS A 160 3.91 -20.11 3.42
N GLY A 161 2.82 -20.26 2.71
CA GLY A 161 2.33 -21.54 2.21
C GLY A 161 1.02 -22.04 2.85
N ASN A 162 0.64 -21.50 4.00
CA ASN A 162 -0.55 -21.92 4.77
C ASN A 162 -1.48 -20.73 5.11
N GLU A 163 -1.33 -19.62 4.42
CA GLU A 163 -2.14 -18.42 4.67
C GLU A 163 -3.50 -18.51 4.02
N ASP A 164 -4.46 -17.80 4.59
CA ASP A 164 -5.71 -17.50 3.92
C ASP A 164 -5.51 -16.34 2.96
N ILE A 165 -6.05 -16.46 1.78
CA ILE A 165 -6.06 -15.41 0.75
C ILE A 165 -7.43 -14.77 0.72
N ILE A 166 -7.44 -13.43 0.73
CA ILE A 166 -8.65 -12.62 0.66
C ILE A 166 -8.58 -11.80 -0.62
N ILE A 167 -9.55 -11.97 -1.50
CA ILE A 167 -9.64 -11.25 -2.79
C ILE A 167 -10.88 -10.38 -2.77
N ALA A 168 -10.70 -9.09 -3.00
CA ALA A 168 -11.77 -8.11 -3.05
C ALA A 168 -12.11 -7.73 -4.49
N ILE A 169 -13.40 -7.61 -4.77
CA ILE A 169 -13.97 -7.28 -6.07
C ILE A 169 -14.62 -5.90 -6.00
N SER A 170 -14.58 -5.15 -7.09
CA SER A 170 -15.08 -3.78 -7.18
C SER A 170 -16.55 -3.62 -6.77
N ASN A 171 -17.36 -4.69 -6.92
CA ASN A 171 -18.77 -4.72 -6.49
C ASN A 171 -18.97 -4.82 -4.96
N GLY A 172 -17.89 -4.83 -4.18
CA GLY A 172 -17.93 -4.90 -2.71
C GLY A 172 -17.93 -6.31 -2.14
N LYS A 173 -17.80 -7.34 -2.96
CA LYS A 173 -17.71 -8.74 -2.50
C LYS A 173 -16.28 -9.17 -2.29
N VAL A 174 -16.10 -10.11 -1.37
CA VAL A 174 -14.80 -10.66 -0.97
C VAL A 174 -14.86 -12.18 -0.94
N VAL A 175 -13.85 -12.82 -1.51
CA VAL A 175 -13.63 -14.27 -1.47
C VAL A 175 -12.47 -14.55 -0.53
N ARG A 176 -12.62 -15.52 0.36
CA ARG A 176 -11.58 -16.01 1.25
C ARG A 176 -11.39 -17.50 1.07
N PHE A 177 -10.16 -17.94 0.84
CA PHE A 177 -9.81 -19.36 0.73
C PHE A 177 -8.39 -19.61 1.21
N LYS A 178 -8.06 -20.87 1.53
CA LYS A 178 -6.72 -21.26 1.94
C LYS A 178 -5.80 -21.43 0.73
N GLU A 179 -4.59 -20.88 0.79
CA GLU A 179 -3.63 -20.97 -0.30
C GLU A 179 -3.15 -22.40 -0.57
N ASP A 180 -3.15 -23.28 0.45
CA ASP A 180 -2.71 -24.66 0.31
C ASP A 180 -3.64 -25.53 -0.55
N THR A 181 -4.82 -25.02 -0.92
CA THR A 181 -5.69 -25.62 -1.94
C THR A 181 -5.12 -25.47 -3.37
N LEU A 182 -4.09 -24.63 -3.51
CA LEU A 182 -3.36 -24.43 -4.76
C LEU A 182 -2.00 -25.13 -4.68
N ARG A 183 -1.74 -26.05 -5.58
CA ARG A 183 -0.36 -26.54 -5.76
C ARG A 183 0.49 -25.44 -6.41
N PRO A 184 1.80 -25.37 -6.08
CA PRO A 184 2.70 -24.44 -6.75
C PRO A 184 2.76 -24.69 -8.25
N LEU A 185 2.74 -23.62 -9.01
CA LEU A 185 2.89 -23.64 -10.46
C LEU A 185 4.17 -22.92 -10.88
N SER A 186 4.65 -23.24 -12.07
CA SER A 186 5.84 -22.60 -12.62
C SER A 186 5.60 -21.13 -12.95
N ARG A 187 6.68 -20.38 -13.08
CA ARG A 187 6.69 -18.97 -13.49
C ARG A 187 5.89 -18.72 -14.77
N THR A 188 5.95 -19.64 -15.73
CA THR A 188 5.34 -19.50 -17.07
C THR A 188 3.90 -20.03 -17.14
N ALA A 189 3.33 -20.49 -16.03
CA ALA A 189 1.97 -21.02 -16.01
C ALA A 189 0.92 -19.90 -15.98
N ILE A 190 -0.24 -20.20 -16.57
CA ILE A 190 -1.49 -19.46 -16.36
C ILE A 190 -2.07 -19.88 -15.01
N GLY A 191 -2.71 -18.96 -14.30
CA GLY A 191 -3.40 -19.27 -13.06
C GLY A 191 -4.69 -20.08 -13.26
N VAL A 192 -5.31 -20.40 -12.13
CA VAL A 192 -6.61 -21.06 -12.04
C VAL A 192 -7.64 -20.10 -11.45
N LYS A 193 -8.93 -20.39 -11.58
CA LYS A 193 -9.98 -19.52 -11.04
C LYS A 193 -9.89 -19.39 -9.53
N GLY A 194 -9.68 -18.18 -9.05
CA GLY A 194 -9.61 -17.83 -7.63
C GLY A 194 -10.90 -17.19 -7.12
N ALA A 195 -11.51 -16.33 -7.93
CA ALA A 195 -12.74 -15.62 -7.59
C ALA A 195 -13.67 -15.54 -8.81
N ASN A 196 -14.98 -15.56 -8.57
CA ASN A 196 -15.96 -15.17 -9.58
C ASN A 196 -16.20 -13.67 -9.47
N ILE A 197 -15.73 -12.92 -10.44
CA ILE A 197 -15.78 -11.45 -10.41
C ILE A 197 -17.18 -10.86 -10.69
N ASP A 198 -18.11 -11.67 -11.20
CA ASP A 198 -19.52 -11.30 -11.43
C ASP A 198 -19.67 -9.93 -12.15
N GLY A 199 -18.92 -9.74 -13.23
CA GLY A 199 -18.90 -8.50 -14.02
C GLY A 199 -18.05 -7.35 -13.43
N GLY A 200 -17.49 -7.52 -12.24
CA GLY A 200 -16.55 -6.59 -11.65
C GLY A 200 -15.10 -6.88 -12.05
N GLU A 201 -14.20 -6.37 -11.24
CA GLU A 201 -12.77 -6.65 -11.34
C GLU A 201 -12.15 -6.79 -9.95
N VAL A 202 -11.03 -7.48 -9.86
CA VAL A 202 -10.27 -7.58 -8.61
C VAL A 202 -9.63 -6.24 -8.31
N ILE A 203 -9.88 -5.70 -7.11
CA ILE A 203 -9.37 -4.41 -6.66
C ILE A 203 -8.51 -4.52 -5.40
N GLY A 204 -8.42 -5.65 -4.77
CA GLY A 204 -7.63 -5.87 -3.58
C GLY A 204 -7.29 -7.33 -3.36
N MET A 205 -6.16 -7.52 -2.70
CA MET A 205 -5.72 -8.82 -2.21
C MET A 205 -5.10 -8.61 -0.83
N ALA A 206 -5.46 -9.47 0.11
CA ALA A 206 -4.86 -9.53 1.44
C ALA A 206 -4.57 -10.98 1.84
N THR A 207 -3.73 -11.13 2.86
CA THR A 207 -3.46 -12.44 3.49
C THR A 207 -3.75 -12.37 4.98
N SER A 208 -4.08 -13.52 5.57
CA SER A 208 -4.38 -13.65 7.01
C SER A 208 -3.19 -13.32 7.92
N GLU A 209 -1.96 -13.39 7.41
CA GLU A 209 -0.74 -13.03 8.15
C GLU A 209 -0.55 -11.50 8.29
N GLU A 210 -1.18 -10.72 7.43
CA GLU A 210 -1.07 -9.26 7.45
C GLU A 210 -1.85 -8.63 8.60
N GLY A 211 -2.87 -9.30 9.12
CA GLY A 211 -3.63 -8.83 10.27
C GLY A 211 -4.96 -9.55 10.46
N ASN A 212 -5.59 -9.30 11.60
CA ASN A 212 -6.87 -9.88 11.99
C ASN A 212 -8.06 -8.94 11.74
N LYS A 213 -7.82 -7.74 11.22
CA LYS A 213 -8.84 -6.78 10.81
C LYS A 213 -8.73 -6.49 9.33
N VAL A 214 -9.83 -6.10 8.74
CA VAL A 214 -9.94 -5.77 7.33
C VAL A 214 -10.34 -4.30 7.20
N LEU A 215 -9.46 -3.52 6.56
CA LEU A 215 -9.75 -2.15 6.14
C LEU A 215 -10.33 -2.18 4.73
N THR A 216 -11.51 -1.60 4.57
CA THR A 216 -12.15 -1.36 3.26
C THR A 216 -12.31 0.12 3.03
N VAL A 217 -12.00 0.59 1.82
CA VAL A 217 -12.15 1.99 1.41
C VAL A 217 -12.81 2.05 0.04
N THR A 218 -13.76 2.96 -0.12
CA THR A 218 -14.50 3.15 -1.37
C THR A 218 -13.99 4.37 -2.14
N LYS A 219 -14.38 4.43 -3.40
CA LYS A 219 -14.08 5.52 -4.32
C LYS A 219 -14.35 6.91 -3.74
N ASN A 220 -15.48 7.07 -3.04
CA ASN A 220 -15.90 8.36 -2.50
C ASN A 220 -15.39 8.64 -1.07
N GLY A 221 -14.44 7.85 -0.58
CA GLY A 221 -13.74 8.08 0.69
C GLY A 221 -14.41 7.50 1.92
N TYR A 222 -15.40 6.64 1.76
CA TYR A 222 -16.00 5.88 2.87
C TYR A 222 -15.16 4.66 3.18
N GLY A 223 -15.11 4.29 4.44
CA GLY A 223 -14.38 3.10 4.86
C GLY A 223 -14.64 2.73 6.30
N LYS A 224 -14.11 1.58 6.66
CA LYS A 224 -14.23 0.99 7.99
C LYS A 224 -13.19 -0.09 8.21
N LEU A 225 -13.04 -0.49 9.47
CA LEU A 225 -12.47 -1.77 9.84
C LEU A 225 -13.60 -2.79 10.10
N SER A 226 -13.32 -4.04 9.78
CA SER A 226 -14.18 -5.19 10.16
C SER A 226 -13.26 -6.30 10.68
N GLU A 227 -13.79 -7.18 11.54
CA GLU A 227 -13.02 -8.34 11.98
C GLU A 227 -12.88 -9.34 10.82
N LEU A 228 -11.66 -9.86 10.62
CA LEU A 228 -11.40 -10.87 9.59
C LEU A 228 -12.28 -12.11 9.76
N GLU A 229 -12.60 -12.48 10.99
CA GLU A 229 -13.44 -13.63 11.31
C GLU A 229 -14.85 -13.55 10.71
N GLU A 230 -15.36 -12.34 10.42
CA GLU A 230 -16.67 -12.18 9.78
C GLU A 230 -16.67 -12.63 8.30
N PHE A 231 -15.48 -12.78 7.70
CA PHE A 231 -15.34 -13.29 6.33
C PHE A 231 -15.10 -14.79 6.38
N ARG A 232 -16.15 -15.58 6.15
CA ARG A 232 -16.02 -17.04 6.14
C ARG A 232 -15.11 -17.52 5.02
N ALA A 233 -14.31 -18.54 5.30
CA ALA A 233 -13.57 -19.25 4.28
C ALA A 233 -14.53 -20.03 3.37
N THR A 234 -14.30 -19.94 2.06
CA THR A 234 -15.08 -20.62 1.04
C THR A 234 -14.16 -21.39 0.11
N ASN A 235 -14.73 -22.05 -0.88
CA ASN A 235 -13.94 -22.62 -1.95
C ASN A 235 -13.47 -21.53 -2.91
N ARG A 236 -12.33 -21.77 -3.51
CA ARG A 236 -11.81 -21.00 -4.63
C ARG A 236 -12.87 -20.90 -5.73
N GLY A 237 -12.96 -19.75 -6.40
CA GLY A 237 -13.89 -19.53 -7.51
C GLY A 237 -15.31 -19.12 -7.11
N ALA A 238 -15.56 -18.89 -5.83
CA ALA A 238 -16.86 -18.40 -5.34
C ALA A 238 -17.09 -16.92 -5.71
N LYS A 239 -18.35 -16.48 -5.65
CA LYS A 239 -18.71 -15.05 -5.77
C LYS A 239 -18.37 -14.26 -4.49
N GLY A 240 -18.23 -14.95 -3.36
CA GLY A 240 -17.87 -14.35 -2.09
C GLY A 240 -19.03 -13.77 -1.31
N VAL A 241 -18.68 -13.02 -0.27
CA VAL A 241 -19.60 -12.38 0.66
C VAL A 241 -19.42 -10.86 0.61
N LYS A 242 -20.48 -10.13 0.98
CA LYS A 242 -20.45 -8.67 1.04
C LYS A 242 -19.44 -8.18 2.08
N ALA A 243 -18.50 -7.34 1.69
CA ALA A 243 -17.54 -6.71 2.58
C ALA A 243 -17.92 -5.29 2.99
N LEU A 244 -18.75 -4.62 2.19
CA LEU A 244 -19.21 -3.26 2.42
C LEU A 244 -20.44 -3.01 1.57
N THR A 245 -21.33 -2.12 2.04
CA THR A 245 -22.46 -1.67 1.23
C THR A 245 -21.94 -0.67 0.18
N VAL A 246 -22.07 -1.04 -1.08
CA VAL A 246 -21.74 -0.21 -2.25
C VAL A 246 -23.01 0.43 -2.80
N ASN A 247 -23.02 1.75 -2.89
CA ASN A 247 -24.11 2.55 -3.45
C ASN A 247 -23.57 3.85 -4.06
N GLU A 248 -24.43 4.73 -4.54
CA GLU A 248 -24.01 6.00 -5.14
C GLU A 248 -23.24 6.90 -4.17
N LYS A 249 -23.59 6.86 -2.89
CA LYS A 249 -22.92 7.65 -1.85
C LYS A 249 -21.49 7.19 -1.61
N THR A 250 -21.27 5.90 -1.52
CA THR A 250 -19.94 5.33 -1.26
C THR A 250 -19.07 5.22 -2.50
N GLY A 251 -19.69 4.97 -3.66
CA GLY A 251 -18.98 4.49 -4.85
C GLY A 251 -18.51 3.04 -4.68
N ASN A 252 -17.90 2.50 -5.72
CA ASN A 252 -17.37 1.15 -5.71
C ASN A 252 -16.23 0.99 -4.70
N LEU A 253 -15.99 -0.23 -4.28
CA LEU A 253 -14.83 -0.59 -3.45
C LEU A 253 -13.54 -0.40 -4.28
N VAL A 254 -12.55 0.28 -3.71
CA VAL A 254 -11.25 0.54 -4.37
C VAL A 254 -10.08 -0.05 -3.61
N CYS A 255 -10.25 -0.39 -2.35
CA CYS A 255 -9.17 -0.92 -1.51
C CYS A 255 -9.69 -1.91 -0.48
N LEU A 256 -8.93 -2.98 -0.29
CA LEU A 256 -9.03 -3.87 0.86
C LEU A 256 -7.63 -4.20 1.34
N LYS A 257 -7.40 -4.03 2.64
CA LYS A 257 -6.14 -4.37 3.32
C LYS A 257 -6.43 -5.15 4.59
N ALA A 258 -5.62 -6.17 4.89
CA ALA A 258 -5.60 -6.79 6.21
C ALA A 258 -4.60 -6.06 7.10
N VAL A 259 -5.02 -5.73 8.31
CA VAL A 259 -4.26 -4.88 9.24
C VAL A 259 -4.40 -5.39 10.67
N GLN A 260 -3.52 -4.96 11.55
CA GLN A 260 -3.63 -5.22 13.00
C GLN A 260 -4.59 -4.25 13.69
N GLY A 261 -4.67 -3.01 13.20
CA GLY A 261 -5.52 -1.95 13.72
C GLY A 261 -4.75 -0.84 14.46
N ASN A 262 -3.44 -0.97 14.60
CA ASN A 262 -2.56 0.03 15.23
C ASN A 262 -1.64 0.74 14.23
N GLU A 263 -1.70 0.37 12.97
CA GLU A 263 -0.92 1.00 11.90
C GLU A 263 -1.51 2.36 11.53
N ASP A 264 -0.75 3.11 10.74
CA ASP A 264 -1.27 4.25 10.01
C ASP A 264 -1.63 3.84 8.57
N CYS A 265 -2.61 4.50 7.99
CA CYS A 265 -2.90 4.37 6.57
C CYS A 265 -2.74 5.71 5.85
N MET A 266 -2.23 5.64 4.64
CA MET A 266 -2.15 6.76 3.73
C MET A 266 -3.18 6.59 2.64
N ILE A 267 -4.13 7.53 2.57
CA ILE A 267 -5.19 7.56 1.56
C ILE A 267 -4.79 8.59 0.50
N ILE A 268 -4.78 8.15 -0.74
CA ILE A 268 -4.28 8.92 -1.87
C ILE A 268 -5.42 9.12 -2.85
N THR A 269 -5.66 10.37 -3.24
CA THR A 269 -6.68 10.73 -4.22
C THR A 269 -6.09 10.89 -5.62
N ASN A 270 -6.94 10.86 -6.63
CA ASN A 270 -6.53 10.98 -8.02
C ASN A 270 -5.98 12.37 -8.42
N ASP A 271 -6.16 13.38 -7.57
CA ASP A 271 -5.56 14.71 -7.73
C ASP A 271 -4.27 14.90 -6.90
N GLY A 272 -3.72 13.82 -6.35
CA GLY A 272 -2.45 13.81 -5.63
C GLY A 272 -2.53 14.26 -4.17
N ILE A 273 -3.72 14.40 -3.61
CA ILE A 273 -3.90 14.68 -2.19
C ILE A 273 -3.61 13.40 -1.40
N VAL A 274 -2.80 13.52 -0.37
CA VAL A 274 -2.48 12.42 0.56
C VAL A 274 -2.88 12.82 1.97
N ILE A 275 -3.62 11.94 2.64
CA ILE A 275 -3.92 12.06 4.08
C ILE A 275 -3.36 10.83 4.80
N ARG A 276 -2.73 11.04 5.95
CA ARG A 276 -2.28 9.99 6.86
C ARG A 276 -3.21 9.94 8.07
N ILE A 277 -3.78 8.78 8.33
CA ILE A 277 -4.73 8.54 9.42
C ILE A 277 -4.22 7.38 10.26
N SER A 278 -4.29 7.50 11.59
CA SER A 278 -4.10 6.35 12.47
C SER A 278 -5.32 5.43 12.40
N LEU A 279 -5.11 4.13 12.19
CA LEU A 279 -6.20 3.15 12.17
C LEU A 279 -6.89 3.00 13.52
N THR A 280 -6.27 3.43 14.61
CA THR A 280 -6.90 3.49 15.93
C THR A 280 -8.11 4.44 15.98
N GLN A 281 -8.17 5.40 15.04
CA GLN A 281 -9.29 6.34 14.89
C GLN A 281 -10.40 5.82 13.98
N VAL A 282 -10.19 4.69 13.32
CA VAL A 282 -11.18 4.08 12.42
C VAL A 282 -11.98 3.05 13.21
N SER A 283 -13.30 3.23 13.24
CA SER A 283 -14.18 2.32 13.99
C SER A 283 -14.32 0.96 13.30
N VAL A 284 -14.49 -0.06 14.13
CA VAL A 284 -14.79 -1.42 13.69
C VAL A 284 -16.31 -1.58 13.56
N TYR A 285 -16.74 -1.99 12.38
CA TYR A 285 -18.15 -2.22 12.06
C TYR A 285 -18.36 -3.64 11.56
N SER A 286 -19.62 -4.07 11.54
CA SER A 286 -19.99 -5.34 10.92
C SER A 286 -19.62 -5.38 9.42
N ARG A 287 -19.40 -6.57 8.90
CA ARG A 287 -18.95 -6.83 7.54
C ARG A 287 -19.76 -6.11 6.47
N GLY A 288 -21.10 -6.12 6.57
CA GLY A 288 -21.98 -5.51 5.58
C GLY A 288 -22.24 -4.02 5.74
N ALA A 289 -21.75 -3.37 6.80
CA ALA A 289 -22.00 -1.96 7.05
C ALA A 289 -21.34 -1.05 6.00
N GLN A 290 -21.93 0.13 5.80
CA GLN A 290 -21.44 1.13 4.86
C GLN A 290 -20.12 1.77 5.31
N GLY A 291 -19.88 1.86 6.62
CA GLY A 291 -18.76 2.58 7.19
C GLY A 291 -19.01 4.08 7.32
N VAL A 292 -17.93 4.83 7.52
CA VAL A 292 -17.93 6.27 7.72
C VAL A 292 -17.00 6.95 6.73
N ARG A 293 -17.12 8.25 6.57
CA ARG A 293 -16.21 9.03 5.73
C ARG A 293 -14.84 9.12 6.39
N LEU A 294 -13.82 8.58 5.75
CA LEU A 294 -12.43 8.66 6.19
C LEU A 294 -11.70 9.86 5.61
N ILE A 295 -12.03 10.23 4.38
CA ILE A 295 -11.50 11.40 3.68
C ILE A 295 -12.63 12.13 2.97
N ASN A 296 -12.58 13.44 2.96
CA ASN A 296 -13.48 14.26 2.16
C ASN A 296 -12.86 14.51 0.80
N VAL A 297 -13.29 13.73 -0.19
CA VAL A 297 -12.91 13.96 -1.60
C VAL A 297 -13.77 15.06 -2.18
N GLY A 298 -13.19 15.91 -3.03
CA GLY A 298 -13.95 16.93 -3.75
C GLY A 298 -14.85 16.33 -4.84
N ASP A 299 -15.69 17.17 -5.41
CA ASP A 299 -16.50 16.79 -6.57
C ASP A 299 -15.59 16.35 -7.72
N ASP A 300 -15.97 15.30 -8.43
CA ASP A 300 -15.21 14.67 -9.52
C ASP A 300 -13.83 14.10 -9.10
N LYS A 301 -13.57 14.00 -7.80
CA LYS A 301 -12.36 13.39 -7.24
C LYS A 301 -12.69 12.02 -6.64
N MET A 302 -11.66 11.16 -6.54
CA MET A 302 -11.83 9.83 -5.99
C MET A 302 -10.57 9.37 -5.25
N VAL A 303 -10.74 8.44 -4.33
CA VAL A 303 -9.63 7.69 -3.77
C VAL A 303 -9.03 6.81 -4.88
N SER A 304 -7.72 6.92 -5.09
CA SER A 304 -7.00 6.11 -6.07
C SER A 304 -6.26 4.93 -5.45
N ASN A 305 -5.72 5.11 -4.25
CA ASN A 305 -4.96 4.06 -3.56
C ASN A 305 -4.93 4.28 -2.05
N VAL A 306 -4.59 3.23 -1.33
CA VAL A 306 -4.36 3.25 0.12
C VAL A 306 -3.11 2.44 0.43
N ALA A 307 -2.20 2.98 1.25
CA ALA A 307 -1.02 2.31 1.74
C ALA A 307 -1.06 2.18 3.26
N ILE A 308 -0.55 1.06 3.77
CA ILE A 308 -0.40 0.82 5.20
C ILE A 308 1.06 1.06 5.56
N VAL A 309 1.29 1.88 6.57
CA VAL A 309 2.62 2.25 7.05
C VAL A 309 2.73 2.02 8.56
N SER A 310 3.95 1.87 9.05
CA SER A 310 4.19 1.79 10.48
C SER A 310 3.68 3.04 11.18
N PRO A 311 3.12 2.93 12.42
CA PRO A 311 2.69 4.09 13.17
C PRO A 311 3.88 5.03 13.41
N GLU A 312 3.62 6.35 13.36
CA GLU A 312 4.60 7.31 13.86
C GLU A 312 4.77 7.09 15.36
N GLU A 313 6.00 6.91 15.81
CA GLU A 313 6.31 7.05 17.21
C GLU A 313 5.97 8.50 17.58
N SER A 314 5.09 8.68 18.55
CA SER A 314 4.84 9.99 19.11
C SER A 314 6.16 10.45 19.73
N GLU A 315 6.85 11.39 19.09
CA GLU A 315 7.85 12.18 19.80
C GLU A 315 7.08 12.82 20.96
N GLU A 316 7.30 12.32 22.17
CA GLU A 316 6.97 13.06 23.38
C GLU A 316 7.73 14.37 23.23
N GLU A 317 7.00 15.46 22.94
CA GLU A 317 7.51 16.80 23.14
C GLU A 317 7.86 16.88 24.61
N THR A 318 9.11 16.59 24.93
CA THR A 318 9.73 17.07 26.17
C THR A 318 9.81 18.58 25.99
N SER A 319 8.77 19.25 26.42
CA SER A 319 8.82 20.68 26.67
C SER A 319 9.81 20.89 27.79
N ASP A 320 11.07 21.09 27.44
CA ASP A 320 12.04 21.74 28.33
C ASP A 320 11.56 23.15 28.55
N THR A 321 10.82 23.29 29.63
CA THR A 321 10.59 24.61 30.28
C THR A 321 11.92 25.03 30.84
N GLU A 322 12.69 25.80 30.09
CA GLU A 322 13.78 26.60 30.65
C GLU A 322 13.14 27.61 31.61
N GLU A 323 13.20 27.28 32.90
CA GLU A 323 13.05 28.26 33.96
C GLU A 323 14.20 29.27 33.87
N THR A 324 13.95 30.40 33.25
CA THR A 324 14.79 31.58 33.36
C THR A 324 14.65 32.11 34.79
N THR A 325 15.59 31.77 35.65
CA THR A 325 15.79 32.45 36.95
C THR A 325 16.39 33.81 36.65
N GLU A 326 15.56 34.86 36.70
CA GLU A 326 16.00 36.23 36.80
C GLU A 326 16.58 36.43 38.20
N ALA A 327 17.90 36.58 38.27
CA ALA A 327 18.60 37.04 39.45
C ALA A 327 18.41 38.57 39.59
N THR A 328 17.56 38.96 40.54
CA THR A 328 17.40 40.34 40.93
C THR A 328 18.62 40.74 41.80
N THR A 329 19.51 41.51 41.26
CA THR A 329 20.55 42.23 42.05
C THR A 329 19.93 43.45 42.71
N ALA A 330 19.80 43.38 44.02
CA ALA A 330 19.46 44.55 44.83
C ALA A 330 20.73 45.42 45.09
N GLU A 331 20.76 46.61 44.54
CA GLU A 331 21.71 47.63 44.90
C GLU A 331 21.27 48.27 46.21
N THR A 332 22.12 48.11 47.19
CA THR A 332 22.01 48.84 48.47
C THR A 332 22.73 50.18 48.33
N THR A 333 21.99 51.26 48.29
CA THR A 333 22.56 52.62 48.47
C THR A 333 22.60 52.94 49.95
N GLU A 334 23.81 53.11 50.56
CA GLU A 334 24.05 53.73 51.77
C GLU A 334 24.03 55.27 51.60
N GLU A 335 23.11 55.92 52.22
CA GLU A 335 23.18 57.36 52.50
C GLU A 335 23.93 57.55 53.78
N THR A 336 25.07 58.27 53.71
CA THR A 336 25.72 58.88 54.88
C THR A 336 25.30 60.36 54.97
N LYS A 337 24.74 60.69 56.07
CA LYS A 337 24.51 62.08 56.51
C LYS A 337 25.78 62.69 56.95
N GLU A 338 26.07 63.89 56.50
CA GLU A 338 26.10 65.15 57.22
C GLU A 338 25.83 66.31 56.29
#